data_6a2d64340927f11e72a7be4b8b81e1d5
#
_entry.id   6a2d64340927f11e72a7be4b8b81e1d5
#
_cell.length_a   1.000
_cell.length_b   1.000
_cell.length_c   1.000
_cell.angle_alpha   90.00
_cell.angle_beta   90.00
_cell.angle_gamma   90.00
#
_symmetry.space_group_name_H-M   'P 1'
#
loop_
_entity.id
_entity.type
_entity.pdbx_description
1 polymer ?
#
loop_
_entity_poly.entity_id
_entity_poly.type
_entity_poly.pdbx_seq_one_letter_code
_entity_poly.pdbx_strand_id
1 'polypeptide(L)'
;MPAAPPVPTAAPLTGTRTIPLIGGPAEDVIVDADGVHLLAGVDDGGVLQIDPTTGAMRRIIDTGGRPLGLLTARDGALLICDADRGLLRLDRTTGDLTVLVAQAEAIPLRFCSNVTEEADGTLWVTQSSTRFGFDHYMGAVLEHRGSGRLLRRDPDGSVHVVLTHVDFPNGIALAPDGQSLFFAETTGYALARLWIHGPRAGELERTVTNHPGFPDNLSEFRADSTDSTDRSGTVRAWFADAQQRSAPLDLLGRLPGVIARVVWALPDALVPQPAGLVQVTAVDGTGTPVRTVRGTAPGFDNATGVVELDGVLYLASKDHPCLLAVDL
;
A
#
# COMPACT_ATOMS: atom_id res chain seq x y z
N MET A 1 18.45 2.38 -14.26
CA MET A 1 17.01 2.67 -14.43
C MET A 1 16.81 3.55 -15.64
N PRO A 2 15.74 3.39 -16.42
CA PRO A 2 15.37 4.33 -17.47
C PRO A 2 14.98 5.68 -16.86
N ALA A 3 15.01 6.76 -17.65
CA ALA A 3 14.51 8.06 -17.21
C ALA A 3 13.00 7.97 -16.89
N ALA A 4 12.55 8.77 -15.92
CA ALA A 4 11.13 8.88 -15.63
C ALA A 4 10.36 9.29 -16.91
N PRO A 5 9.20 8.68 -17.19
CA PRO A 5 8.38 9.12 -18.30
C PRO A 5 7.88 10.56 -18.05
N PRO A 6 7.65 11.34 -19.11
CA PRO A 6 7.07 12.67 -18.96
C PRO A 6 5.68 12.55 -18.33
N VAL A 7 5.43 13.39 -17.35
CA VAL A 7 4.17 13.40 -16.62
C VAL A 7 3.37 14.62 -17.06
N PRO A 8 2.10 14.46 -17.55
CA PRO A 8 1.27 15.57 -17.96
C PRO A 8 1.02 16.56 -16.82
N THR A 9 0.79 17.83 -17.13
CA THR A 9 0.36 18.83 -16.15
C THR A 9 -0.95 18.37 -15.49
N ALA A 10 -0.99 18.40 -14.17
CA ALA A 10 -2.16 17.99 -13.42
C ALA A 10 -3.16 19.14 -13.30
N ALA A 11 -4.43 18.87 -13.61
CA ALA A 11 -5.54 19.77 -13.33
C ALA A 11 -6.09 19.51 -11.91
N PRO A 12 -6.81 20.46 -11.31
CA PRO A 12 -7.55 20.20 -10.08
C PRO A 12 -8.53 19.03 -10.26
N LEU A 13 -8.57 18.12 -9.28
CA LEU A 13 -9.60 17.08 -9.22
C LEU A 13 -10.96 17.73 -8.94
N THR A 14 -12.00 17.17 -9.54
CA THR A 14 -13.40 17.57 -9.32
C THR A 14 -14.14 16.54 -8.49
N GLY A 15 -15.28 16.91 -7.87
CA GLY A 15 -16.03 15.97 -7.03
C GLY A 15 -15.24 15.48 -5.81
N THR A 16 -14.42 16.38 -5.23
CA THR A 16 -13.58 16.01 -4.08
C THR A 16 -14.18 16.50 -2.76
N ARG A 17 -14.03 15.70 -1.71
CA ARG A 17 -14.30 16.07 -0.32
C ARG A 17 -13.30 15.40 0.61
N THR A 18 -13.03 16.01 1.75
CA THR A 18 -12.16 15.45 2.78
C THR A 18 -12.97 14.94 3.97
N ILE A 19 -12.50 13.86 4.59
CA ILE A 19 -13.03 13.30 5.84
C ILE A 19 -11.90 13.41 6.87
N PRO A 20 -11.94 14.40 7.78
CA PRO A 20 -10.91 14.57 8.81
C PRO A 20 -10.84 13.34 9.70
N LEU A 21 -9.63 12.89 10.04
CA LEU A 21 -9.38 11.74 10.90
C LEU A 21 -8.99 12.19 12.32
N ILE A 22 -9.39 11.39 13.31
CA ILE A 22 -8.85 11.49 14.67
C ILE A 22 -7.61 10.60 14.79
N GLY A 23 -6.62 10.99 15.60
CA GLY A 23 -5.42 10.18 15.84
C GLY A 23 -4.30 10.34 14.82
N GLY A 24 -4.46 11.23 13.82
CA GLY A 24 -3.42 11.59 12.87
C GLY A 24 -3.64 11.06 11.45
N PRO A 25 -2.64 11.17 10.58
CA PRO A 25 -2.66 10.67 9.21
C PRO A 25 -2.82 9.15 9.16
N ALA A 26 -3.48 8.66 8.09
CA ALA A 26 -3.61 7.23 7.81
C ALA A 26 -2.70 6.85 6.64
N GLU A 27 -2.07 5.70 6.75
CA GLU A 27 -1.21 5.17 5.68
C GLU A 27 -2.03 4.37 4.67
N ASP A 28 -3.01 3.58 5.14
CA ASP A 28 -3.87 2.76 4.31
C ASP A 28 -5.34 2.96 4.65
N VAL A 29 -6.21 2.63 3.69
CA VAL A 29 -7.66 2.62 3.81
C VAL A 29 -8.26 1.45 3.05
N ILE A 30 -9.13 0.68 3.71
CA ILE A 30 -9.84 -0.45 3.11
C ILE A 30 -11.35 -0.34 3.36
N VAL A 31 -12.13 -1.09 2.59
CA VAL A 31 -13.57 -1.28 2.90
C VAL A 31 -13.70 -2.36 3.96
N ASP A 32 -14.50 -2.07 4.99
CA ASP A 32 -14.80 -3.03 6.06
C ASP A 32 -15.63 -4.22 5.53
N ALA A 33 -15.67 -5.31 6.29
CA ALA A 33 -16.44 -6.53 5.99
C ALA A 33 -17.94 -6.28 5.75
N ASP A 34 -18.49 -5.22 6.33
CA ASP A 34 -19.90 -4.87 6.14
C ASP A 34 -20.22 -4.25 4.78
N GLY A 35 -19.19 -3.92 3.99
CA GLY A 35 -19.33 -3.32 2.66
C GLY A 35 -19.80 -1.87 2.67
N VAL A 36 -19.88 -1.23 3.83
CA VAL A 36 -20.43 0.12 4.02
C VAL A 36 -19.43 1.07 4.62
N HIS A 37 -18.70 0.61 5.66
CA HIS A 37 -17.72 1.43 6.36
C HIS A 37 -16.32 1.27 5.76
N LEU A 38 -15.48 2.23 6.07
CA LEU A 38 -14.05 2.17 5.80
C LEU A 38 -13.29 1.84 7.09
N LEU A 39 -12.13 1.18 6.93
CA LEU A 39 -11.15 1.01 8.00
C LEU A 39 -9.87 1.73 7.60
N ALA A 40 -9.25 2.44 8.56
CA ALA A 40 -7.98 3.14 8.36
C ALA A 40 -7.11 3.04 9.60
N GLY A 41 -5.82 2.72 9.41
CA GLY A 41 -4.81 2.73 10.47
C GLY A 41 -4.18 4.12 10.59
N VAL A 42 -4.24 4.73 11.79
CA VAL A 42 -3.76 6.10 12.00
C VAL A 42 -2.47 6.15 12.82
N ASP A 43 -1.83 7.30 12.76
CA ASP A 43 -0.45 7.56 13.23
C ASP A 43 -0.25 7.28 14.73
N ASP A 44 -1.25 7.50 15.55
CA ASP A 44 -1.19 7.28 16.99
C ASP A 44 -1.40 5.81 17.43
N GLY A 45 -1.39 4.86 16.49
CA GLY A 45 -1.57 3.42 16.74
C GLY A 45 -3.01 2.94 16.62
N GLY A 46 -3.96 3.84 16.40
CA GLY A 46 -5.37 3.51 16.30
C GLY A 46 -5.77 2.88 14.96
N VAL A 47 -6.76 2.00 14.97
CA VAL A 47 -7.51 1.64 13.77
C VAL A 47 -8.93 2.18 13.91
N LEU A 48 -9.36 2.94 12.91
CA LEU A 48 -10.66 3.61 12.87
C LEU A 48 -11.62 2.85 11.96
N GLN A 49 -12.89 2.74 12.39
CA GLN A 49 -14.01 2.46 11.50
C GLN A 49 -14.73 3.78 11.21
N ILE A 50 -14.97 4.05 9.94
CA ILE A 50 -15.41 5.36 9.43
C ILE A 50 -16.64 5.16 8.57
N ASP A 51 -17.73 5.86 8.85
CA ASP A 51 -18.87 6.00 7.94
C ASP A 51 -18.47 7.02 6.85
N PRO A 52 -18.29 6.59 5.59
CA PRO A 52 -17.82 7.48 4.54
C PRO A 52 -18.83 8.55 4.14
N THR A 53 -20.11 8.37 4.47
CA THR A 53 -21.19 9.32 4.13
C THR A 53 -21.29 10.45 5.15
N THR A 54 -21.26 10.11 6.43
CA THR A 54 -21.46 11.07 7.52
C THR A 54 -20.15 11.60 8.10
N GLY A 55 -19.04 10.90 7.87
CA GLY A 55 -17.76 11.16 8.53
C GLY A 55 -17.72 10.70 10.00
N ALA A 56 -18.77 10.06 10.49
CA ALA A 56 -18.79 9.51 11.84
C ALA A 56 -17.74 8.37 11.95
N MET A 57 -16.99 8.35 13.05
CA MET A 57 -15.94 7.36 13.22
C MET A 57 -15.79 6.91 14.67
N ARG A 58 -15.28 5.70 14.83
CA ARG A 58 -14.90 5.14 16.13
C ARG A 58 -13.58 4.40 16.03
N ARG A 59 -12.78 4.47 17.07
CA ARG A 59 -11.58 3.64 17.21
C ARG A 59 -12.02 2.23 17.59
N ILE A 60 -11.58 1.23 16.84
CA ILE A 60 -11.91 -0.19 17.11
C ILE A 60 -10.80 -0.88 17.89
N ILE A 61 -9.54 -0.45 17.75
CA ILE A 61 -8.41 -0.97 18.51
C ILE A 61 -7.28 0.09 18.51
N ASP A 62 -6.37 -0.04 19.48
CA ASP A 62 -5.04 0.56 19.49
C ASP A 62 -4.03 -0.58 19.41
N THR A 63 -3.15 -0.55 18.40
CA THR A 63 -2.14 -1.60 18.21
C THR A 63 -0.96 -1.45 19.17
N GLY A 64 -0.77 -0.28 19.74
CA GLY A 64 0.42 0.08 20.51
C GLY A 64 1.69 0.19 19.67
N GLY A 65 1.54 0.34 18.34
CA GLY A 65 2.59 0.53 17.35
C GLY A 65 2.12 1.49 16.26
N ARG A 66 2.49 1.22 15.01
CA ARG A 66 2.08 2.00 13.83
C ARG A 66 1.39 1.09 12.82
N PRO A 67 0.03 1.04 12.75
CA PRO A 67 -0.67 0.29 11.72
C PRO A 67 -0.42 0.91 10.35
N LEU A 68 -0.06 0.06 9.40
CA LEU A 68 0.13 0.36 7.98
C LEU A 68 -0.99 -0.33 7.19
N GLY A 69 -0.68 -1.37 6.40
CA GLY A 69 -1.67 -2.10 5.61
C GLY A 69 -2.67 -2.89 6.46
N LEU A 70 -3.89 -2.92 5.99
CA LEU A 70 -5.02 -3.59 6.64
C LEU A 70 -5.64 -4.61 5.68
N LEU A 71 -6.20 -5.70 6.22
CA LEU A 71 -7.00 -6.65 5.46
C LEU A 71 -8.10 -7.25 6.35
N THR A 72 -9.34 -7.24 5.88
CA THR A 72 -10.38 -8.05 6.51
C THR A 72 -10.19 -9.50 6.07
N ALA A 73 -9.82 -10.36 7.02
CA ALA A 73 -9.63 -11.79 6.77
C ALA A 73 -10.94 -12.49 6.43
N ARG A 74 -10.86 -13.63 5.76
CA ARG A 74 -12.04 -14.42 5.33
C ARG A 74 -12.93 -14.89 6.48
N ASP A 75 -12.36 -15.04 7.66
CA ASP A 75 -13.11 -15.40 8.89
C ASP A 75 -13.68 -14.18 9.63
N GLY A 76 -13.54 -12.98 9.08
CA GLY A 76 -14.06 -11.72 9.64
C GLY A 76 -13.12 -11.03 10.64
N ALA A 77 -11.97 -11.60 10.96
CA ALA A 77 -10.95 -10.92 11.74
C ALA A 77 -10.32 -9.77 10.94
N LEU A 78 -9.64 -8.86 11.61
CA LEU A 78 -8.83 -7.84 10.95
C LEU A 78 -7.35 -8.20 11.08
N LEU A 79 -6.68 -8.34 9.93
CA LEU A 79 -5.23 -8.43 9.86
C LEU A 79 -4.67 -7.02 9.76
N ILE A 80 -3.63 -6.75 10.54
CA ILE A 80 -3.01 -5.44 10.64
C ILE A 80 -1.50 -5.62 10.48
N CYS A 81 -0.95 -5.08 9.42
CA CYS A 81 0.48 -4.91 9.29
C CYS A 81 0.92 -3.72 10.13
N ASP A 82 1.72 -3.97 11.14
CA ASP A 82 2.20 -2.93 12.05
C ASP A 82 3.71 -2.75 11.86
N ALA A 83 4.15 -1.51 11.69
CA ALA A 83 5.54 -1.18 11.39
C ALA A 83 6.51 -1.62 12.50
N ASP A 84 6.05 -1.67 13.74
CA ASP A 84 6.87 -1.97 14.90
C ASP A 84 6.70 -3.39 15.41
N ARG A 85 5.47 -3.93 15.26
CA ARG A 85 5.05 -5.19 15.89
C ARG A 85 4.94 -6.37 14.93
N GLY A 86 4.98 -6.11 13.60
CA GLY A 86 4.84 -7.12 12.57
C GLY A 86 3.39 -7.37 12.17
N LEU A 87 3.04 -8.61 11.83
CA LEU A 87 1.66 -8.96 11.44
C LEU A 87 0.82 -9.29 12.67
N LEU A 88 -0.26 -8.54 12.85
CA LEU A 88 -1.20 -8.69 13.96
C LEU A 88 -2.56 -9.21 13.43
N ARG A 89 -3.32 -9.83 14.32
CA ARG A 89 -4.70 -10.27 14.08
C ARG A 89 -5.60 -9.80 15.23
N LEU A 90 -6.61 -9.05 14.88
CA LEU A 90 -7.68 -8.64 15.80
C LEU A 90 -8.89 -9.55 15.60
N ASP A 91 -9.26 -10.28 16.63
CA ASP A 91 -10.58 -10.91 16.70
C ASP A 91 -11.61 -9.81 17.00
N ARG A 92 -12.46 -9.51 16.02
CA ARG A 92 -13.43 -8.41 16.13
C ARG A 92 -14.62 -8.74 17.07
N THR A 93 -14.78 -10.02 17.44
CA THR A 93 -15.83 -10.46 18.34
C THR A 93 -15.39 -10.32 19.79
N THR A 94 -14.17 -10.75 20.11
CA THR A 94 -13.64 -10.70 21.48
C THR A 94 -12.85 -9.43 21.78
N GLY A 95 -12.33 -8.76 20.75
CA GLY A 95 -11.42 -7.62 20.87
C GLY A 95 -9.96 -8.03 21.13
N ASP A 96 -9.65 -9.33 21.06
CA ASP A 96 -8.30 -9.83 21.32
C ASP A 96 -7.36 -9.51 20.15
N LEU A 97 -6.23 -8.85 20.46
CA LEU A 97 -5.18 -8.54 19.50
C LEU A 97 -3.98 -9.47 19.72
N THR A 98 -3.67 -10.29 18.73
CA THR A 98 -2.59 -11.27 18.77
C THR A 98 -1.52 -10.96 17.71
N VAL A 99 -0.25 -11.28 18.02
CA VAL A 99 0.85 -11.19 17.06
C VAL A 99 0.95 -12.53 16.31
N LEU A 100 0.72 -12.51 15.00
CA LEU A 100 0.86 -13.70 14.15
C LEU A 100 2.30 -13.93 13.70
N VAL A 101 3.01 -12.85 13.31
CA VAL A 101 4.40 -12.90 12.86
C VAL A 101 5.15 -11.69 13.37
N ALA A 102 6.13 -11.90 14.25
CA ALA A 102 7.02 -10.85 14.75
C ALA A 102 8.40 -10.87 14.08
N GLN A 103 8.76 -12.00 13.49
CA GLN A 103 10.07 -12.19 12.84
C GLN A 103 10.03 -13.35 11.85
N ALA A 104 10.95 -13.35 10.89
CA ALA A 104 11.24 -14.48 10.00
C ALA A 104 12.75 -14.64 9.85
N GLU A 105 13.27 -15.90 9.96
CA GLU A 105 14.71 -16.22 9.89
C GLU A 105 15.56 -15.37 10.85
N ALA A 106 15.08 -15.18 12.08
CA ALA A 106 15.70 -14.35 13.14
C ALA A 106 15.82 -12.85 12.79
N ILE A 107 15.20 -12.36 11.69
CA ILE A 107 15.12 -10.95 11.35
C ILE A 107 13.75 -10.45 11.78
N PRO A 108 13.65 -9.40 12.63
CA PRO A 108 12.39 -8.80 13.03
C PRO A 108 11.56 -8.35 11.83
N LEU A 109 10.25 -8.56 11.88
CA LEU A 109 9.30 -8.08 10.88
C LEU A 109 8.93 -6.62 11.16
N ARG A 110 9.92 -5.76 11.26
CA ARG A 110 9.72 -4.32 11.29
C ARG A 110 9.41 -3.83 9.88
N PHE A 111 8.65 -2.75 9.78
CA PHE A 111 8.15 -2.25 8.52
C PHE A 111 7.37 -3.34 7.76
N CYS A 112 6.50 -4.05 8.49
CA CYS A 112 5.45 -4.90 7.92
C CYS A 112 4.48 -3.99 7.18
N SER A 113 4.40 -4.09 5.83
CA SER A 113 3.63 -3.14 5.04
C SER A 113 2.22 -3.60 4.75
N ASN A 114 2.05 -4.69 4.02
CA ASN A 114 0.74 -5.16 3.60
C ASN A 114 0.63 -6.69 3.66
N VAL A 115 -0.62 -7.17 3.64
CA VAL A 115 -0.96 -8.58 3.71
C VAL A 115 -2.11 -8.90 2.76
N THR A 116 -2.10 -10.08 2.17
CA THR A 116 -3.24 -10.68 1.48
C THR A 116 -3.41 -12.15 1.89
N GLU A 117 -4.61 -12.71 1.70
CA GLU A 117 -4.99 -14.02 2.20
C GLU A 117 -5.51 -14.92 1.08
N GLU A 118 -4.96 -16.13 0.96
CA GLU A 118 -5.48 -17.18 0.08
C GLU A 118 -6.72 -17.87 0.66
N ALA A 119 -7.40 -18.64 -0.18
CA ALA A 119 -8.63 -19.34 0.21
C ALA A 119 -8.44 -20.38 1.32
N ASP A 120 -7.24 -20.93 1.46
CA ASP A 120 -6.88 -21.92 2.49
C ASP A 120 -6.39 -21.28 3.81
N GLY A 121 -6.33 -19.93 3.87
CA GLY A 121 -5.83 -19.19 5.03
C GLY A 121 -4.31 -18.93 5.01
N THR A 122 -3.62 -19.27 3.91
CA THR A 122 -2.22 -18.86 3.71
C THR A 122 -2.15 -17.34 3.57
N LEU A 123 -1.24 -16.71 4.32
CA LEU A 123 -1.03 -15.25 4.29
C LEU A 123 0.27 -14.92 3.57
N TRP A 124 0.20 -13.90 2.72
CA TRP A 124 1.36 -13.32 2.04
C TRP A 124 1.59 -11.92 2.57
N VAL A 125 2.82 -11.63 2.98
CA VAL A 125 3.15 -10.42 3.71
C VAL A 125 4.34 -9.73 3.08
N THR A 126 4.24 -8.43 2.84
CA THR A 126 5.36 -7.60 2.40
C THR A 126 6.07 -6.97 3.59
N GLN A 127 7.40 -6.98 3.55
CA GLN A 127 8.26 -6.19 4.43
C GLN A 127 9.07 -5.23 3.58
N SER A 128 8.81 -3.94 3.69
CA SER A 128 9.42 -2.93 2.80
C SER A 128 10.92 -2.85 2.94
N SER A 129 11.44 -3.04 4.15
CA SER A 129 12.88 -3.05 4.38
C SER A 129 13.24 -3.89 5.61
N THR A 130 14.33 -4.66 5.51
CA THR A 130 14.97 -5.33 6.66
C THR A 130 16.01 -4.44 7.35
N ARG A 131 16.33 -3.28 6.78
CA ARG A 131 17.40 -2.37 7.24
C ARG A 131 16.87 -1.11 7.90
N PHE A 132 15.74 -0.59 7.42
CA PHE A 132 15.13 0.64 7.89
C PHE A 132 13.75 0.34 8.45
N GLY A 133 13.40 0.96 9.57
CA GLY A 133 12.03 1.02 10.07
C GLY A 133 11.24 2.13 9.36
N PHE A 134 9.95 2.21 9.65
CA PHE A 134 9.06 3.20 9.05
C PHE A 134 9.53 4.64 9.29
N ASP A 135 9.99 4.99 10.49
CA ASP A 135 10.50 6.34 10.81
C ASP A 135 11.71 6.77 9.98
N HIS A 136 12.34 5.81 9.30
CA HIS A 136 13.55 6.01 8.50
C HIS A 136 13.37 5.52 7.07
N TYR A 137 12.10 5.45 6.59
CA TYR A 137 11.77 4.92 5.25
C TYR A 137 12.54 5.62 4.12
N MET A 138 12.81 6.94 4.28
CA MET A 138 13.62 7.69 3.31
C MET A 138 15.02 7.11 3.14
N GLY A 139 15.57 6.46 4.17
CA GLY A 139 16.84 5.73 4.06
C GLY A 139 16.76 4.60 3.03
N ALA A 140 15.68 3.84 3.02
CA ALA A 140 15.43 2.78 2.04
C ALA A 140 15.20 3.35 0.64
N VAL A 141 14.44 4.45 0.52
CA VAL A 141 14.18 5.14 -0.75
C VAL A 141 15.49 5.67 -1.35
N LEU A 142 16.31 6.37 -0.58
CA LEU A 142 17.58 6.97 -1.05
C LEU A 142 18.66 5.91 -1.34
N GLU A 143 18.70 4.83 -0.56
CA GLU A 143 19.65 3.75 -0.80
C GLU A 143 19.37 3.00 -2.11
N HIS A 144 18.10 2.95 -2.53
CA HIS A 144 17.63 2.36 -3.78
C HIS A 144 18.23 0.96 -4.03
N ARG A 145 18.25 0.16 -2.98
CA ARG A 145 18.75 -1.21 -2.99
C ARG A 145 17.69 -2.09 -2.36
N GLY A 146 17.29 -3.12 -3.06
CA GLY A 146 16.30 -4.08 -2.58
C GLY A 146 16.70 -4.67 -1.23
N SER A 147 16.14 -4.14 -0.15
CA SER A 147 16.29 -4.71 1.19
C SER A 147 14.98 -5.28 1.72
N GLY A 148 13.95 -5.26 0.89
CA GLY A 148 12.64 -5.80 1.22
C GLY A 148 12.53 -7.30 1.00
N ARG A 149 11.46 -7.89 1.56
CA ARG A 149 11.15 -9.31 1.48
C ARG A 149 9.66 -9.54 1.23
N LEU A 150 9.35 -10.68 0.58
CA LEU A 150 8.02 -11.25 0.56
C LEU A 150 8.03 -12.52 1.42
N LEU A 151 7.09 -12.59 2.36
CA LEU A 151 6.93 -13.71 3.28
C LEU A 151 5.62 -14.45 3.00
N ARG A 152 5.61 -15.76 3.27
CA ARG A 152 4.41 -16.59 3.31
C ARG A 152 4.28 -17.17 4.72
N ARG A 153 3.07 -17.06 5.30
CA ARG A 153 2.71 -17.74 6.53
C ARG A 153 1.64 -18.77 6.23
N ASP A 154 1.95 -20.02 6.47
CA ASP A 154 1.03 -21.14 6.26
C ASP A 154 -0.03 -21.21 7.39
N PRO A 155 -1.17 -21.89 7.17
CA PRO A 155 -2.22 -22.01 8.19
C PRO A 155 -1.77 -22.66 9.50
N ASP A 156 -0.74 -23.51 9.45
CA ASP A 156 -0.14 -24.14 10.64
C ASP A 156 0.75 -23.18 11.46
N GLY A 157 0.94 -21.95 10.97
CA GLY A 157 1.75 -20.91 11.59
C GLY A 157 3.20 -20.86 11.15
N SER A 158 3.66 -21.79 10.29
CA SER A 158 5.02 -21.73 9.74
C SER A 158 5.22 -20.52 8.84
N VAL A 159 6.39 -19.90 8.89
CA VAL A 159 6.72 -18.67 8.16
C VAL A 159 7.93 -18.90 7.26
N HIS A 160 7.80 -18.54 6.00
CA HIS A 160 8.81 -18.74 4.96
C HIS A 160 9.14 -17.40 4.29
N VAL A 161 10.41 -17.12 4.06
CA VAL A 161 10.86 -16.02 3.21
C VAL A 161 10.89 -16.53 1.77
N VAL A 162 10.01 -15.98 0.92
CA VAL A 162 9.84 -16.44 -0.47
C VAL A 162 10.70 -15.62 -1.42
N LEU A 163 10.74 -14.30 -1.24
CA LEU A 163 11.60 -13.42 -2.01
C LEU A 163 12.44 -12.55 -1.07
N THR A 164 13.69 -12.32 -1.45
CA THR A 164 14.60 -11.37 -0.83
C THR A 164 15.09 -10.37 -1.86
N HIS A 165 15.70 -9.28 -1.42
CA HIS A 165 16.23 -8.23 -2.29
C HIS A 165 15.17 -7.58 -3.19
N VAL A 166 13.93 -7.46 -2.68
CA VAL A 166 12.84 -6.78 -3.36
C VAL A 166 12.96 -5.28 -3.14
N ASP A 167 12.67 -4.50 -4.18
CA ASP A 167 12.81 -3.04 -4.20
C ASP A 167 11.64 -2.34 -3.47
N PHE A 168 11.68 -2.34 -2.14
CA PHE A 168 10.67 -1.74 -1.26
C PHE A 168 9.26 -2.30 -1.57
N PRO A 169 9.02 -3.61 -1.32
CA PRO A 169 7.71 -4.20 -1.55
C PRO A 169 6.68 -3.57 -0.60
N ASN A 170 5.53 -3.19 -1.15
CA ASN A 170 4.48 -2.48 -0.46
C ASN A 170 3.12 -3.18 -0.65
N GLY A 171 2.10 -2.48 -1.15
CA GLY A 171 0.78 -3.03 -1.37
C GLY A 171 0.78 -4.39 -2.06
N ILE A 172 -0.06 -5.32 -1.62
CA ILE A 172 -0.13 -6.69 -2.14
C ILE A 172 -1.59 -7.11 -2.29
N ALA A 173 -1.93 -7.79 -3.37
CA ALA A 173 -3.26 -8.34 -3.60
C ALA A 173 -3.19 -9.68 -4.32
N LEU A 174 -4.09 -10.60 -3.95
CA LEU A 174 -4.28 -11.86 -4.66
C LEU A 174 -4.97 -11.59 -6.00
N ALA A 175 -4.46 -12.17 -7.07
CA ALA A 175 -5.11 -12.10 -8.37
C ALA A 175 -6.50 -12.76 -8.34
N PRO A 176 -7.47 -12.31 -9.16
CA PRO A 176 -8.83 -12.85 -9.14
C PRO A 176 -8.93 -14.34 -9.42
N ASP A 177 -7.98 -14.89 -10.17
CA ASP A 177 -7.88 -16.32 -10.48
C ASP A 177 -7.26 -17.16 -9.36
N GLY A 178 -6.74 -16.53 -8.30
CA GLY A 178 -6.05 -17.19 -7.19
C GLY A 178 -4.74 -17.87 -7.57
N GLN A 179 -4.21 -17.68 -8.80
CA GLN A 179 -3.00 -18.36 -9.26
C GLN A 179 -1.73 -17.54 -9.04
N SER A 180 -1.88 -16.28 -8.78
CA SER A 180 -0.77 -15.34 -8.61
C SER A 180 -1.14 -14.23 -7.65
N LEU A 181 -0.17 -13.46 -7.20
CA LEU A 181 -0.36 -12.24 -6.45
C LEU A 181 0.41 -11.09 -7.11
N PHE A 182 -0.11 -9.89 -6.92
CA PHE A 182 0.54 -8.65 -7.34
C PHE A 182 1.08 -7.93 -6.11
N PHE A 183 2.23 -7.28 -6.26
CA PHE A 183 2.74 -6.38 -5.23
C PHE A 183 3.49 -5.20 -5.84
N ALA A 184 3.38 -4.04 -5.18
CA ALA A 184 4.11 -2.85 -5.56
C ALA A 184 5.59 -2.99 -5.22
N GLU A 185 6.48 -2.65 -6.15
CA GLU A 185 7.91 -2.42 -5.92
C GLU A 185 8.12 -0.90 -5.94
N THR A 186 7.96 -0.25 -4.78
CA THR A 186 7.91 1.22 -4.66
C THR A 186 9.15 1.89 -5.26
N THR A 187 10.35 1.48 -4.83
CA THR A 187 11.60 2.02 -5.37
C THR A 187 12.01 1.37 -6.70
N GLY A 188 11.37 0.27 -7.08
CA GLY A 188 11.48 -0.36 -8.39
C GLY A 188 10.64 0.32 -9.48
N TYR A 189 9.72 1.23 -9.08
CA TYR A 189 8.75 1.87 -9.98
C TYR A 189 7.97 0.86 -10.81
N ALA A 190 7.49 -0.18 -10.16
CA ALA A 190 6.90 -1.33 -10.83
C ALA A 190 5.74 -1.94 -10.04
N LEU A 191 4.86 -2.62 -10.76
CA LEU A 191 3.95 -3.61 -10.19
C LEU A 191 4.45 -4.99 -10.62
N ALA A 192 4.81 -5.80 -9.64
CA ALA A 192 5.28 -7.16 -9.83
C ALA A 192 4.14 -8.17 -9.68
N ARG A 193 4.19 -9.27 -10.42
CA ARG A 193 3.31 -10.42 -10.32
C ARG A 193 4.13 -11.67 -10.02
N LEU A 194 3.83 -12.35 -8.93
CA LEU A 194 4.39 -13.64 -8.57
C LEU A 194 3.35 -14.74 -8.77
N TRP A 195 3.65 -15.71 -9.59
CA TRP A 195 2.82 -16.90 -9.71
C TRP A 195 3.04 -17.82 -8.50
N ILE A 196 1.97 -18.15 -7.81
CA ILE A 196 2.03 -18.93 -6.56
C ILE A 196 1.50 -20.36 -6.75
N HIS A 197 0.70 -20.58 -7.79
CA HIS A 197 0.15 -21.89 -8.14
C HIS A 197 0.30 -22.21 -9.64
N GLY A 198 0.04 -23.48 -9.99
CA GLY A 198 0.04 -23.95 -11.37
C GLY A 198 1.44 -24.11 -11.98
N PRO A 199 1.51 -24.27 -13.31
CA PRO A 199 2.78 -24.55 -14.03
C PRO A 199 3.80 -23.42 -13.95
N ARG A 200 3.36 -22.19 -13.66
CA ARG A 200 4.20 -21.00 -13.55
C ARG A 200 4.62 -20.69 -12.11
N ALA A 201 4.28 -21.53 -11.14
CA ALA A 201 4.60 -21.28 -9.73
C ALA A 201 6.10 -20.99 -9.53
N GLY A 202 6.38 -19.87 -8.85
CA GLY A 202 7.73 -19.34 -8.64
C GLY A 202 8.20 -18.34 -9.72
N GLU A 203 7.48 -18.16 -10.82
CA GLU A 203 7.81 -17.14 -11.81
C GLU A 203 7.44 -15.75 -11.30
N LEU A 204 8.36 -14.80 -11.50
CA LEU A 204 8.19 -13.39 -11.17
C LEU A 204 8.27 -12.56 -12.45
N GLU A 205 7.24 -11.76 -12.71
CA GLU A 205 7.21 -10.82 -13.83
C GLU A 205 6.80 -9.41 -13.35
N ARG A 206 7.09 -8.39 -14.13
CA ARG A 206 6.63 -7.03 -13.87
C ARG A 206 5.63 -6.63 -14.92
N THR A 207 4.38 -6.43 -14.52
CA THR A 207 3.28 -6.05 -15.42
C THR A 207 3.24 -4.54 -15.67
N VAL A 208 3.69 -3.74 -14.69
CA VAL A 208 3.95 -2.31 -14.85
C VAL A 208 5.43 -2.06 -14.61
N THR A 209 6.08 -1.31 -15.50
CA THR A 209 7.50 -0.96 -15.39
C THR A 209 7.71 0.52 -15.65
N ASN A 210 8.76 1.08 -15.09
CA ASN A 210 9.12 2.48 -15.28
C ASN A 210 7.95 3.44 -14.98
N HIS A 211 7.19 3.14 -13.92
CA HIS A 211 6.05 3.95 -13.50
C HIS A 211 6.49 5.38 -13.15
N PRO A 212 5.67 6.42 -13.42
CA PRO A 212 6.04 7.82 -13.18
C PRO A 212 5.97 8.26 -11.71
N GLY A 213 5.48 7.41 -10.83
CA GLY A 213 5.37 7.62 -9.38
C GLY A 213 6.03 6.49 -8.59
N PHE A 214 5.86 6.55 -7.28
CA PHE A 214 6.24 5.52 -6.33
C PHE A 214 5.00 4.70 -5.98
N PRO A 215 4.77 3.53 -6.65
CA PRO A 215 3.62 2.68 -6.33
C PRO A 215 3.65 2.29 -4.86
N ASP A 216 2.53 2.44 -4.17
CA ASP A 216 2.43 2.22 -2.73
C ASP A 216 1.38 1.14 -2.42
N ASN A 217 0.38 1.40 -1.58
CA ASN A 217 -0.63 0.39 -1.26
C ASN A 217 -1.47 0.02 -2.48
N LEU A 218 -1.83 -1.25 -2.55
CA LEU A 218 -2.65 -1.86 -3.58
C LEU A 218 -3.94 -2.39 -2.93
N SER A 219 -5.10 -1.96 -3.41
CA SER A 219 -6.37 -2.50 -2.95
C SER A 219 -6.56 -3.95 -3.39
N GLU A 220 -7.46 -4.67 -2.73
CA GLU A 220 -7.93 -5.94 -3.26
C GLU A 220 -8.64 -5.76 -4.60
N PHE A 221 -8.62 -6.81 -5.43
CA PHE A 221 -9.39 -6.85 -6.68
C PHE A 221 -10.89 -6.94 -6.37
N ARG A 222 -11.65 -5.99 -6.91
CA ARG A 222 -13.11 -5.93 -6.77
C ARG A 222 -13.78 -5.74 -8.12
N ALA A 223 -15.04 -6.19 -8.23
CA ALA A 223 -15.84 -5.92 -9.41
C ALA A 223 -16.06 -4.41 -9.56
N ASP A 224 -16.01 -3.93 -10.81
CA ASP A 224 -16.28 -2.53 -11.11
C ASP A 224 -17.74 -2.20 -10.79
N SER A 225 -17.96 -1.33 -9.80
CA SER A 225 -19.28 -0.90 -9.37
C SER A 225 -19.87 0.23 -10.25
N THR A 226 -19.02 0.90 -11.05
CA THR A 226 -19.41 2.11 -11.80
C THR A 226 -19.93 1.84 -13.21
N ASP A 227 -19.60 0.70 -13.79
CA ASP A 227 -20.05 0.37 -15.15
C ASP A 227 -21.23 -0.61 -15.15
N SER A 228 -22.44 -0.06 -14.98
CA SER A 228 -23.68 -0.84 -15.10
C SER A 228 -23.89 -1.42 -16.52
N THR A 229 -23.08 -1.02 -17.49
CA THR A 229 -23.15 -1.49 -18.90
C THR A 229 -22.14 -2.58 -19.18
N ASP A 230 -21.08 -2.70 -18.36
CA ASP A 230 -20.08 -3.77 -18.48
C ASP A 230 -20.59 -5.07 -17.83
N ARG A 231 -21.24 -5.86 -18.65
CA ARG A 231 -21.64 -7.24 -18.30
C ARG A 231 -20.46 -8.21 -18.24
N SER A 232 -19.23 -7.75 -18.52
CA SER A 232 -18.03 -8.59 -18.51
C SER A 232 -17.55 -8.90 -17.08
N GLY A 233 -18.06 -8.17 -16.06
CA GLY A 233 -17.64 -8.34 -14.68
C GLY A 233 -16.15 -8.00 -14.49
N THR A 234 -15.68 -6.95 -15.14
CA THR A 234 -14.28 -6.51 -15.05
C THR A 234 -13.90 -6.28 -13.59
N VAL A 235 -12.88 -6.99 -13.14
CA VAL A 235 -12.34 -6.86 -11.78
C VAL A 235 -11.13 -5.97 -11.86
N ARG A 236 -11.02 -5.01 -10.95
CA ARG A 236 -9.86 -4.12 -10.87
C ARG A 236 -9.35 -3.95 -9.45
N ALA A 237 -8.06 -3.67 -9.33
CA ALA A 237 -7.43 -3.19 -8.12
C ALA A 237 -6.82 -1.82 -8.39
N TRP A 238 -6.80 -0.97 -7.37
CA TRP A 238 -6.18 0.34 -7.43
C TRP A 238 -4.88 0.36 -6.64
N PHE A 239 -3.85 1.01 -7.16
CA PHE A 239 -2.68 1.36 -6.36
C PHE A 239 -2.49 2.87 -6.34
N ALA A 240 -2.00 3.35 -5.20
CA ALA A 240 -1.69 4.75 -4.99
C ALA A 240 -0.22 5.04 -5.34
N ASP A 241 0.07 6.30 -5.66
CA ASP A 241 1.43 6.79 -5.81
C ASP A 241 1.77 7.72 -4.65
N ALA A 242 2.66 7.26 -3.75
CA ALA A 242 3.09 8.02 -2.59
C ALA A 242 3.72 9.36 -2.96
N GLN A 243 4.42 9.39 -4.09
CA GLN A 243 5.04 10.60 -4.65
C GLN A 243 5.28 10.44 -6.15
N GLN A 244 5.52 11.57 -6.82
CA GLN A 244 6.03 11.57 -8.20
C GLN A 244 7.53 11.26 -8.21
N ARG A 245 7.99 10.53 -9.21
CA ARG A 245 9.42 10.37 -9.47
C ARG A 245 10.07 11.71 -9.75
N SER A 246 11.26 11.89 -9.26
CA SER A 246 12.07 13.07 -9.56
C SER A 246 13.44 12.69 -10.12
N ALA A 247 13.88 13.40 -11.15
CA ALA A 247 15.19 13.15 -11.77
C ALA A 247 16.37 13.23 -10.76
N PRO A 248 16.38 14.13 -9.77
CA PRO A 248 17.38 14.12 -8.72
C PRO A 248 17.42 12.84 -7.89
N LEU A 249 16.26 12.28 -7.49
CA LEU A 249 16.19 11.02 -6.74
C LEU A 249 16.66 9.85 -7.60
N ASP A 250 16.26 9.79 -8.86
CA ASP A 250 16.73 8.77 -9.81
C ASP A 250 18.25 8.81 -10.01
N LEU A 251 18.83 10.01 -10.02
CA LEU A 251 20.28 10.18 -10.10
C LEU A 251 20.97 9.70 -8.83
N LEU A 252 20.44 10.06 -7.66
CA LEU A 252 20.98 9.64 -6.35
C LEU A 252 20.99 8.11 -6.21
N GLY A 253 19.94 7.42 -6.64
CA GLY A 253 19.89 5.95 -6.63
C GLY A 253 20.96 5.25 -7.47
N ARG A 254 21.59 5.98 -8.42
CA ARG A 254 22.70 5.47 -9.24
C ARG A 254 24.08 5.72 -8.64
N LEU A 255 24.16 6.56 -7.61
CA LEU A 255 25.43 6.97 -7.01
C LEU A 255 25.81 6.01 -5.85
N PRO A 256 27.10 5.95 -5.46
CA PRO A 256 27.51 5.18 -4.30
C PRO A 256 26.73 5.58 -3.04
N GLY A 257 26.31 4.61 -2.24
CA GLY A 257 25.46 4.83 -1.06
C GLY A 257 26.01 5.81 0.00
N VAL A 258 27.31 6.14 -0.07
CA VAL A 258 27.90 7.20 0.76
C VAL A 258 27.34 8.58 0.42
N ILE A 259 27.01 8.83 -0.85
CA ILE A 259 26.43 10.10 -1.31
C ILE A 259 24.96 10.20 -0.85
N ALA A 260 24.20 9.11 -0.95
CA ALA A 260 22.84 9.05 -0.42
C ALA A 260 22.80 9.38 1.11
N ARG A 261 23.79 8.90 1.87
CA ARG A 261 23.93 9.24 3.32
C ARG A 261 24.19 10.72 3.56
N VAL A 262 25.00 11.36 2.70
CA VAL A 262 25.24 12.80 2.81
C VAL A 262 23.98 13.59 2.52
N VAL A 263 23.22 13.21 1.50
CA VAL A 263 21.94 13.85 1.17
C VAL A 263 20.92 13.67 2.29
N TRP A 264 20.85 12.48 2.89
CA TRP A 264 19.97 12.22 4.02
C TRP A 264 20.33 13.04 5.28
N ALA A 265 21.58 13.42 5.43
CA ALA A 265 22.03 14.29 6.53
C ALA A 265 21.74 15.79 6.29
N LEU A 266 21.20 16.16 5.12
CA LEU A 266 20.80 17.54 4.84
C LEU A 266 19.54 17.91 5.62
N PRO A 267 19.38 19.14 6.06
CA PRO A 267 18.11 19.64 6.61
C PRO A 267 16.97 19.48 5.59
N ASP A 268 15.77 19.11 6.04
CA ASP A 268 14.59 18.90 5.20
C ASP A 268 14.29 20.08 4.28
N ALA A 269 14.57 21.30 4.72
CA ALA A 269 14.40 22.51 3.92
C ALA A 269 15.29 22.59 2.66
N LEU A 270 16.32 21.78 2.57
CA LEU A 270 17.22 21.69 1.41
C LEU A 270 16.90 20.50 0.49
N VAL A 271 15.99 19.63 0.91
CA VAL A 271 15.50 18.51 0.11
C VAL A 271 14.35 19.01 -0.76
N PRO A 272 14.45 18.91 -2.10
CA PRO A 272 13.37 19.32 -2.99
C PRO A 272 12.08 18.55 -2.62
N GLN A 273 11.06 19.29 -2.22
CA GLN A 273 9.73 18.71 -2.01
C GLN A 273 9.08 18.51 -3.39
N PRO A 274 8.56 17.32 -3.72
CA PRO A 274 7.80 17.12 -4.94
C PRO A 274 6.53 17.97 -4.93
N ALA A 275 6.04 18.32 -6.11
CA ALA A 275 4.76 19.00 -6.24
C ALA A 275 3.65 18.14 -5.64
N GLY A 276 2.83 18.70 -4.77
CA GLY A 276 1.68 18.03 -4.18
C GLY A 276 0.73 17.53 -5.27
N LEU A 277 0.71 16.23 -5.49
CA LEU A 277 -0.07 15.59 -6.53
C LEU A 277 -0.73 14.32 -5.98
N VAL A 278 -1.97 14.14 -6.36
CA VAL A 278 -2.72 12.90 -6.17
C VAL A 278 -2.64 12.10 -7.46
N GLN A 279 -2.19 10.87 -7.39
CA GLN A 279 -2.27 9.93 -8.50
C GLN A 279 -2.58 8.53 -7.99
N VAL A 280 -3.54 7.88 -8.63
CA VAL A 280 -3.88 6.48 -8.41
C VAL A 280 -4.16 5.80 -9.75
N THR A 281 -3.78 4.53 -9.85
CA THR A 281 -3.92 3.76 -11.10
C THR A 281 -4.64 2.45 -10.83
N ALA A 282 -5.69 2.17 -11.62
CA ALA A 282 -6.37 0.89 -11.64
C ALA A 282 -5.68 -0.07 -12.61
N VAL A 283 -5.56 -1.32 -12.19
CA VAL A 283 -5.12 -2.44 -13.03
C VAL A 283 -6.19 -3.51 -13.09
N ASP A 284 -6.27 -4.20 -14.21
CA ASP A 284 -7.11 -5.38 -14.38
C ASP A 284 -6.48 -6.64 -13.75
N GLY A 285 -7.19 -7.77 -13.81
CA GLY A 285 -6.71 -9.05 -13.27
C GLY A 285 -5.44 -9.61 -13.92
N THR A 286 -4.94 -8.97 -15.00
CA THR A 286 -3.65 -9.29 -15.61
C THR A 286 -2.52 -8.38 -15.14
N GLY A 287 -2.86 -7.32 -14.37
CA GLY A 287 -1.95 -6.27 -13.95
C GLY A 287 -1.71 -5.18 -15.00
N THR A 288 -2.57 -5.13 -16.04
CA THR A 288 -2.51 -4.08 -17.07
C THR A 288 -3.22 -2.82 -16.56
N PRO A 289 -2.58 -1.62 -16.63
CA PRO A 289 -3.25 -0.37 -16.28
C PRO A 289 -4.47 -0.10 -17.18
N VAL A 290 -5.62 0.16 -16.55
CA VAL A 290 -6.90 0.40 -17.27
C VAL A 290 -7.46 1.79 -17.03
N ARG A 291 -7.10 2.43 -15.90
CA ARG A 291 -7.56 3.79 -15.58
C ARG A 291 -6.54 4.47 -14.67
N THR A 292 -6.34 5.77 -14.86
CA THR A 292 -5.55 6.61 -13.95
C THR A 292 -6.35 7.86 -13.58
N VAL A 293 -6.48 8.11 -12.29
CA VAL A 293 -7.01 9.36 -11.73
C VAL A 293 -5.83 10.18 -11.24
N ARG A 294 -5.72 11.41 -11.73
CA ARG A 294 -4.59 12.27 -11.44
C ARG A 294 -4.99 13.73 -11.39
N GLY A 295 -4.54 14.44 -10.37
CA GLY A 295 -4.82 15.86 -10.24
C GLY A 295 -4.24 16.45 -8.96
N THR A 296 -4.61 17.71 -8.70
CA THR A 296 -4.32 18.37 -7.43
C THR A 296 -5.59 18.45 -6.59
N ALA A 297 -5.45 18.33 -5.27
CA ALA A 297 -6.54 18.52 -4.32
C ALA A 297 -6.07 19.47 -3.23
N PRO A 298 -6.83 20.54 -2.90
CA PRO A 298 -6.43 21.45 -1.84
C PRO A 298 -6.29 20.74 -0.48
N GLY A 299 -5.11 20.85 0.13
CA GLY A 299 -4.84 20.27 1.45
C GLY A 299 -4.67 18.76 1.48
N PHE A 300 -4.46 18.12 0.32
CA PHE A 300 -4.17 16.70 0.22
C PHE A 300 -3.24 16.38 -0.96
N ASP A 301 -2.21 15.60 -0.71
CA ASP A 301 -1.29 15.05 -1.69
C ASP A 301 -0.66 13.74 -1.18
N ASN A 302 0.27 13.17 -1.96
CA ASN A 302 1.04 12.00 -1.56
C ASN A 302 0.13 10.86 -1.07
N ALA A 303 -0.82 10.42 -1.93
CA ALA A 303 -1.70 9.32 -1.60
C ALA A 303 -0.89 8.02 -1.41
N THR A 304 -1.00 7.42 -0.22
CA THR A 304 -0.35 6.14 0.10
C THR A 304 -1.31 4.96 -0.01
N GLY A 305 -2.57 5.15 0.40
CA GLY A 305 -3.62 4.12 0.33
C GLY A 305 -4.77 4.53 -0.60
N VAL A 306 -5.46 3.55 -1.16
CA VAL A 306 -6.62 3.76 -2.04
C VAL A 306 -7.59 2.59 -1.99
N VAL A 307 -8.89 2.89 -1.89
CA VAL A 307 -9.95 1.91 -2.08
C VAL A 307 -11.14 2.54 -2.81
N GLU A 308 -11.83 1.75 -3.59
CA GLU A 308 -13.08 2.13 -4.24
C GLU A 308 -14.28 1.57 -3.49
N LEU A 309 -15.26 2.42 -3.25
CA LEU A 309 -16.56 2.04 -2.69
C LEU A 309 -17.65 2.87 -3.37
N ASP A 310 -18.62 2.21 -4.01
CA ASP A 310 -19.80 2.82 -4.65
C ASP A 310 -19.49 3.97 -5.61
N GLY A 311 -18.44 3.80 -6.44
CA GLY A 311 -18.05 4.80 -7.44
C GLY A 311 -17.28 5.99 -6.87
N VAL A 312 -16.84 5.91 -5.62
CA VAL A 312 -15.99 6.90 -4.97
C VAL A 312 -14.65 6.27 -4.61
N LEU A 313 -13.56 6.94 -4.95
CA LEU A 313 -12.23 6.58 -4.44
C LEU A 313 -12.01 7.27 -3.09
N TYR A 314 -11.62 6.49 -2.10
CA TYR A 314 -11.15 6.98 -0.81
C TYR A 314 -9.65 6.80 -0.73
N LEU A 315 -8.95 7.90 -0.51
CA LEU A 315 -7.49 7.94 -0.51
C LEU A 315 -6.99 8.28 0.89
N ALA A 316 -5.99 7.55 1.34
CA ALA A 316 -5.23 7.85 2.56
C ALA A 316 -3.89 8.52 2.19
N SER A 317 -3.34 9.29 3.11
CA SER A 317 -2.00 9.88 3.00
C SER A 317 -1.33 9.86 4.37
N LYS A 318 -0.09 9.45 4.41
CA LYS A 318 0.72 9.50 5.64
C LYS A 318 1.04 10.92 6.12
N ASP A 319 0.78 11.94 5.29
CA ASP A 319 1.13 13.33 5.55
C ASP A 319 -0.08 14.18 5.98
N HIS A 320 -1.33 13.73 5.69
CA HIS A 320 -2.55 14.49 5.93
C HIS A 320 -3.52 13.75 6.86
N PRO A 321 -4.00 14.38 7.96
CA PRO A 321 -4.92 13.74 8.90
C PRO A 321 -6.36 13.75 8.36
N CYS A 322 -6.56 13.29 7.14
CA CYS A 322 -7.86 13.14 6.51
C CYS A 322 -7.80 12.08 5.41
N LEU A 323 -8.95 11.50 5.06
CA LEU A 323 -9.15 10.83 3.79
C LEU A 323 -9.61 11.85 2.74
N LEU A 324 -9.17 11.66 1.49
CA LEU A 324 -9.72 12.35 0.34
C LEU A 324 -10.69 11.41 -0.38
N ALA A 325 -11.94 11.83 -0.54
CA ALA A 325 -12.90 11.16 -1.41
C ALA A 325 -12.93 11.85 -2.77
N VAL A 326 -12.95 11.07 -3.85
CA VAL A 326 -12.97 11.53 -5.24
C VAL A 326 -14.03 10.75 -6.00
N ASP A 327 -15.02 11.43 -6.55
CA ASP A 327 -16.05 10.80 -7.39
C ASP A 327 -15.43 10.31 -8.73
N LEU A 328 -15.78 9.07 -9.17
CA LEU A 328 -15.25 8.42 -10.38
C LEU A 328 -16.06 8.71 -11.64
#